data_d3651cd445d2e48d553542e146a3d186
#
_entry.id   d3651cd445d2e48d553542e146a3d186
#
_cell.length_a   1.000
_cell.length_b   1.000
_cell.length_c   1.000
_cell.angle_alpha   90.00
_cell.angle_beta   90.00
_cell.angle_gamma   90.00
#
_symmetry.space_group_name_H-M   'P 1'
#
loop_
_entity.id
_entity.type
_entity.pdbx_description
1 polymer ?
#
loop_
_entity_poly.entity_id
_entity_poly.type
_entity_poly.pdbx_seq_one_letter_code
_entity_poly.pdbx_strand_id
1 'polypeptide(L)'
;MQHRKDDTPIAPECELLLFAASRAQLVREKILPALEAGRIVISDRFFDSTTVYQGVARRIPADDTARINAFAVGDCLPDVTFVLDLDRETSLARMRAGKRELDIRADAMSVSDSRIEILGHTNIWNDN
;
A
#
# COMPACT_ATOMS: atom_id res chain seq x y z
N MET A 1 26.02 -23.70 -16.47
CA MET A 1 24.94 -24.15 -15.58
C MET A 1 23.90 -23.04 -15.58
N GLN A 2 22.81 -23.21 -16.36
CA GLN A 2 21.77 -22.17 -16.51
C GLN A 2 20.90 -22.21 -15.27
N HIS A 3 20.91 -21.14 -14.46
CA HIS A 3 19.89 -20.92 -13.44
C HIS A 3 18.56 -20.67 -14.16
N ARG A 4 17.70 -21.69 -14.22
CA ARG A 4 16.29 -21.51 -14.48
C ARG A 4 15.75 -20.61 -13.36
N LYS A 5 15.36 -19.40 -13.69
CA LYS A 5 14.41 -18.65 -12.85
C LYS A 5 13.12 -19.47 -12.89
N ASP A 6 12.83 -20.18 -11.83
CA ASP A 6 11.50 -20.75 -11.63
C ASP A 6 10.55 -19.56 -11.38
N ASP A 7 9.93 -19.09 -12.45
CA ASP A 7 8.87 -18.07 -12.40
C ASP A 7 7.57 -18.72 -11.87
N THR A 8 7.67 -19.31 -10.68
CA THR A 8 6.47 -19.80 -9.99
C THR A 8 5.72 -18.58 -9.46
N PRO A 9 4.51 -18.31 -9.94
CA PRO A 9 3.74 -17.16 -9.48
C PRO A 9 3.42 -17.30 -7.99
N ILE A 10 3.50 -16.19 -7.26
CA ILE A 10 3.13 -16.15 -5.84
C ILE A 10 1.64 -16.50 -5.70
N ALA A 11 1.32 -17.40 -4.78
CA ALA A 11 -0.07 -17.72 -4.46
C ALA A 11 -0.81 -16.47 -3.93
N PRO A 12 -2.09 -16.27 -4.29
CA PRO A 12 -2.86 -15.11 -3.84
C PRO A 12 -2.86 -14.91 -2.33
N GLU A 13 -2.96 -16.00 -1.57
CA GLU A 13 -2.93 -15.98 -0.10
C GLU A 13 -1.56 -15.53 0.42
N CYS A 14 -0.48 -15.98 -0.22
CA CYS A 14 0.87 -15.56 0.14
C CYS A 14 1.06 -14.07 -0.11
N GLU A 15 0.60 -13.55 -1.25
CA GLU A 15 0.64 -12.13 -1.57
C GLU A 15 -0.12 -11.31 -0.52
N LEU A 16 -1.34 -11.71 -0.16
CA LEU A 16 -2.15 -11.06 0.88
C LEU A 16 -1.41 -11.02 2.23
N LEU A 17 -0.85 -12.14 2.65
CA LEU A 17 -0.14 -12.25 3.92
C LEU A 17 1.13 -11.40 3.96
N LEU A 18 1.87 -11.30 2.87
CA LEU A 18 3.05 -10.44 2.77
C LEU A 18 2.70 -8.95 2.90
N PHE A 19 1.64 -8.51 2.22
CA PHE A 19 1.16 -7.13 2.36
C PHE A 19 0.64 -6.84 3.78
N ALA A 20 -0.05 -7.80 4.39
CA ALA A 20 -0.54 -7.66 5.76
C ALA A 20 0.62 -7.61 6.77
N ALA A 21 1.64 -8.46 6.62
CA ALA A 21 2.82 -8.47 7.47
C ALA A 21 3.59 -7.15 7.40
N SER A 22 3.84 -6.65 6.18
CA SER A 22 4.48 -5.35 5.97
C SER A 22 3.69 -4.22 6.63
N ARG A 23 2.37 -4.22 6.48
CA ARG A 23 1.50 -3.21 7.10
C ARG A 23 1.50 -3.30 8.61
N ALA A 24 1.46 -4.51 9.16
CA ALA A 24 1.52 -4.71 10.60
C ALA A 24 2.80 -4.12 11.21
N GLN A 25 3.93 -4.29 10.52
CA GLN A 25 5.20 -3.70 10.93
C GLN A 25 5.16 -2.17 10.82
N LEU A 26 4.69 -1.64 9.68
CA LEU A 26 4.57 -0.21 9.45
C LEU A 26 3.72 0.50 10.52
N VAL A 27 2.57 -0.08 10.86
CA VAL A 27 1.67 0.45 11.90
C VAL A 27 2.43 0.60 13.22
N ARG A 28 3.11 -0.45 13.65
CA ARG A 28 3.76 -0.48 14.97
C ARG A 28 5.06 0.30 15.02
N GLU A 29 5.80 0.30 13.94
CA GLU A 29 7.13 0.93 13.90
C GLU A 29 7.07 2.43 13.58
N LYS A 30 6.10 2.85 12.75
CA LYS A 30 6.04 4.22 12.24
C LYS A 30 4.76 4.95 12.60
N ILE A 31 3.59 4.37 12.29
CA ILE A 31 2.33 5.09 12.40
C ILE A 31 1.99 5.38 13.86
N LEU A 32 1.92 4.36 14.71
CA LEU A 32 1.57 4.54 16.11
C LEU A 32 2.53 5.46 16.85
N PRO A 33 3.86 5.32 16.74
CA PRO A 33 4.78 6.26 17.40
C PRO A 33 4.65 7.71 16.88
N ALA A 34 4.33 7.89 15.59
CA ALA A 34 4.10 9.21 15.05
C ALA A 34 2.83 9.86 15.63
N LEU A 35 1.73 9.08 15.69
CA LEU A 35 0.47 9.53 16.29
C LEU A 35 0.63 9.83 17.80
N GLU A 36 1.32 8.98 18.55
CA GLU A 36 1.65 9.20 19.96
C GLU A 36 2.46 10.48 20.19
N ALA A 37 3.32 10.83 19.24
CA ALA A 37 4.07 12.07 19.25
C ALA A 37 3.24 13.31 18.81
N GLY A 38 1.93 13.14 18.59
CA GLY A 38 1.02 14.21 18.16
C GLY A 38 1.19 14.65 16.71
N ARG A 39 1.79 13.79 15.87
CA ARG A 39 1.96 14.08 14.44
C ARG A 39 0.74 13.63 13.63
N ILE A 40 0.54 14.26 12.49
CA ILE A 40 -0.43 13.84 11.49
C ILE A 40 0.28 12.86 10.56
N VAL A 41 -0.35 11.71 10.33
CA VAL A 41 0.16 10.67 9.41
C VAL A 41 -0.70 10.64 8.16
N ILE A 42 -0.08 10.76 7.00
CA ILE A 42 -0.72 10.61 5.70
C ILE A 42 -0.14 9.37 5.03
N SER A 43 -1.00 8.42 4.68
CA SER A 43 -0.62 7.20 3.98
C SER A 43 -1.16 7.23 2.56
N ASP A 44 -0.27 7.10 1.57
CA ASP A 44 -0.68 6.83 0.19
C ASP A 44 -1.01 5.34 0.06
N ARG A 45 -2.30 5.03 0.11
CA ARG A 45 -2.90 3.70 0.24
C ARG A 45 -2.72 3.09 1.62
N PHE A 46 -3.69 2.27 2.01
CA PHE A 46 -3.66 1.49 3.25
C PHE A 46 -4.36 0.13 3.02
N PHE A 47 -5.08 -0.40 4.01
CA PHE A 47 -5.71 -1.72 3.88
C PHE A 47 -6.82 -1.80 2.81
N ASP A 48 -7.44 -0.68 2.44
CA ASP A 48 -8.44 -0.62 1.36
C ASP A 48 -7.87 -1.13 0.03
N SER A 49 -6.61 -0.77 -0.26
CA SER A 49 -5.91 -1.31 -1.44
C SER A 49 -5.79 -2.82 -1.41
N THR A 50 -5.50 -3.42 -0.25
CA THR A 50 -5.42 -4.87 -0.09
C THR A 50 -6.79 -5.52 -0.31
N THR A 51 -7.85 -4.90 0.20
CA THR A 51 -9.22 -5.39 -0.02
C THR A 51 -9.54 -5.47 -1.51
N VAL A 52 -9.15 -4.48 -2.29
CA VAL A 52 -9.41 -4.45 -3.74
C VAL A 52 -8.47 -5.39 -4.50
N TYR A 53 -7.16 -5.29 -4.29
CA TYR A 53 -6.17 -5.99 -5.12
C TYR A 53 -6.03 -7.46 -4.74
N GLN A 54 -5.99 -7.80 -3.47
CA GLN A 54 -5.86 -9.19 -3.02
C GLN A 54 -7.23 -9.83 -2.79
N GLY A 55 -8.17 -9.10 -2.21
CA GLY A 55 -9.53 -9.59 -1.99
C GLY A 55 -10.27 -9.77 -3.31
N VAL A 56 -10.71 -8.67 -3.91
CA VAL A 56 -11.59 -8.72 -5.09
C VAL A 56 -10.86 -9.26 -6.32
N ALA A 57 -9.71 -8.71 -6.68
CA ALA A 57 -9.02 -9.06 -7.92
C ALA A 57 -8.43 -10.48 -7.91
N ARG A 58 -7.98 -10.97 -6.76
CA ARG A 58 -7.46 -12.34 -6.58
C ARG A 58 -8.52 -13.33 -6.12
N ARG A 59 -9.77 -12.89 -5.90
CA ARG A 59 -10.91 -13.71 -5.48
C ARG A 59 -10.73 -14.40 -4.13
N ILE A 60 -9.99 -13.77 -3.22
CA ILE A 60 -9.91 -14.22 -1.83
C ILE A 60 -11.23 -13.86 -1.13
N PRO A 61 -11.80 -14.75 -0.30
CA PRO A 61 -13.03 -14.46 0.41
C PRO A 61 -12.95 -13.13 1.19
N ALA A 62 -14.01 -12.34 1.12
CA ALA A 62 -14.05 -11.01 1.74
C ALA A 62 -13.83 -11.07 3.26
N ASP A 63 -14.40 -12.09 3.92
CA ASP A 63 -14.27 -12.27 5.37
C ASP A 63 -12.81 -12.56 5.78
N ASP A 64 -12.10 -13.37 5.01
CA ASP A 64 -10.71 -13.71 5.30
C ASP A 64 -9.81 -12.47 5.08
N THR A 65 -10.04 -11.74 3.98
CA THR A 65 -9.32 -10.49 3.69
C THR A 65 -9.57 -9.46 4.80
N ALA A 66 -10.82 -9.31 5.24
CA ALA A 66 -11.19 -8.38 6.31
C ALA A 66 -10.53 -8.74 7.66
N ARG A 67 -10.54 -10.03 8.03
CA ARG A 67 -9.91 -10.52 9.27
C ARG A 67 -8.39 -10.29 9.27
N ILE A 68 -7.74 -10.59 8.15
CA ILE A 68 -6.28 -10.40 8.01
C ILE A 68 -5.93 -8.91 8.06
N ASN A 69 -6.69 -8.04 7.39
CA ASN A 69 -6.51 -6.61 7.47
C ASN A 69 -6.70 -6.09 8.89
N ALA A 70 -7.79 -6.47 9.56
CA ALA A 70 -8.07 -6.07 10.93
C ALA A 70 -6.95 -6.50 11.90
N PHE A 71 -6.47 -7.74 11.77
CA PHE A 71 -5.35 -8.23 12.57
C PHE A 71 -4.06 -7.43 12.33
N ALA A 72 -3.78 -7.07 11.08
CA ALA A 72 -2.57 -6.33 10.72
C ALA A 72 -2.57 -4.91 11.29
N VAL A 73 -3.69 -4.19 11.20
CA VAL A 73 -3.77 -2.79 11.62
C VAL A 73 -4.15 -2.62 13.09
N GLY A 74 -4.85 -3.59 13.70
CA GLY A 74 -5.39 -3.46 15.05
C GLY A 74 -6.36 -2.28 15.13
N ASP A 75 -6.22 -1.46 16.17
CA ASP A 75 -7.05 -0.27 16.39
C ASP A 75 -6.58 0.96 15.59
N CYS A 76 -5.51 0.81 14.79
CA CYS A 76 -4.97 1.90 13.96
C CYS A 76 -5.81 2.07 12.68
N LEU A 77 -6.98 2.67 12.83
CA LEU A 77 -7.87 2.98 11.72
C LEU A 77 -7.68 4.44 11.26
N PRO A 78 -7.79 4.74 9.95
CA PRO A 78 -7.76 6.11 9.49
C PRO A 78 -8.94 6.91 10.03
N ASP A 79 -8.70 8.14 10.50
CA ASP A 79 -9.76 9.08 10.87
C ASP A 79 -10.52 9.57 9.63
N VAL A 80 -9.79 9.72 8.51
CA VAL A 80 -10.33 10.17 7.22
C VAL A 80 -9.69 9.40 6.09
N THR A 81 -10.50 8.99 5.13
CA THR A 81 -10.03 8.39 3.86
C THR A 81 -10.51 9.24 2.69
N PHE A 82 -9.57 9.68 1.85
CA PHE A 82 -9.88 10.36 0.60
C PHE A 82 -9.86 9.36 -0.54
N VAL A 83 -10.97 9.27 -1.27
CA VAL A 83 -11.07 8.45 -2.48
C VAL A 83 -11.02 9.37 -3.69
N LEU A 84 -9.98 9.21 -4.50
CA LEU A 84 -9.86 9.92 -5.76
C LEU A 84 -10.61 9.12 -6.83
N ASP A 85 -11.82 9.57 -7.14
CA ASP A 85 -12.65 8.94 -8.16
C ASP A 85 -12.24 9.40 -9.56
N LEU A 86 -12.12 8.44 -10.45
CA LEU A 86 -11.72 8.66 -11.83
C LEU A 86 -12.44 7.66 -12.72
N ASP A 87 -12.99 8.13 -13.84
CA ASP A 87 -13.58 7.22 -14.82
C ASP A 87 -12.53 6.26 -15.40
N ARG A 88 -13.01 5.09 -15.81
CA ARG A 88 -12.13 4.01 -16.27
C ARG A 88 -11.26 4.40 -17.47
N GLU A 89 -11.81 5.18 -18.39
CA GLU A 89 -11.13 5.56 -19.62
C GLU A 89 -9.96 6.49 -19.32
N THR A 90 -10.19 7.51 -18.51
CA THR A 90 -9.15 8.43 -18.02
C THR A 90 -8.09 7.69 -17.19
N SER A 91 -8.52 6.76 -16.34
CA SER A 91 -7.58 5.93 -15.55
C SER A 91 -6.65 5.12 -16.45
N LEU A 92 -7.20 4.43 -17.46
CA LEU A 92 -6.40 3.65 -18.41
C LEU A 92 -5.48 4.54 -19.25
N ALA A 93 -5.95 5.71 -19.67
CA ALA A 93 -5.13 6.68 -20.41
C ALA A 93 -3.94 7.15 -19.57
N ARG A 94 -4.15 7.50 -18.30
CA ARG A 94 -3.09 7.88 -17.36
C ARG A 94 -2.11 6.73 -17.10
N MET A 95 -2.59 5.51 -16.90
CA MET A 95 -1.71 4.34 -16.74
C MET A 95 -0.81 4.11 -17.96
N ARG A 96 -1.32 4.32 -19.17
CA ARG A 96 -0.54 4.20 -20.41
C ARG A 96 0.47 5.33 -20.58
N ALA A 97 0.11 6.55 -20.17
CA ALA A 97 0.98 7.72 -20.19
C ALA A 97 2.02 7.70 -19.05
N GLY A 98 1.64 7.19 -17.88
CA GLY A 98 2.41 7.31 -16.64
C GLY A 98 3.66 6.41 -16.54
N LYS A 99 3.93 5.55 -17.53
CA LYS A 99 5.22 4.84 -17.59
C LYS A 99 6.42 5.78 -17.75
N ARG A 100 6.20 7.08 -18.02
CA ARG A 100 7.24 8.10 -18.19
C ARG A 100 7.31 9.15 -17.07
N GLU A 101 6.29 9.24 -16.20
CA GLU A 101 6.19 10.34 -15.21
C GLU A 101 6.40 9.90 -13.74
N LEU A 102 6.55 8.61 -13.46
CA LEU A 102 6.74 8.13 -12.09
C LEU A 102 8.05 8.58 -11.45
N ASP A 103 9.07 8.90 -12.26
CA ASP A 103 10.37 9.36 -11.76
C ASP A 103 10.38 10.83 -11.28
N ILE A 104 9.39 11.63 -11.66
CA ILE A 104 9.41 13.09 -11.37
C ILE A 104 8.64 13.44 -10.09
N ARG A 105 7.74 12.59 -9.61
CA ARG A 105 6.88 12.90 -8.46
C ARG A 105 7.44 12.53 -7.08
N ALA A 106 8.44 11.69 -7.02
CA ALA A 106 9.09 11.35 -5.75
C ALA A 106 9.79 12.56 -5.11
N ASP A 107 10.26 13.51 -5.92
CA ASP A 107 10.99 14.69 -5.46
C ASP A 107 10.11 15.88 -5.08
N ALA A 108 8.82 15.87 -5.42
CA ALA A 108 7.96 17.06 -5.30
C ALA A 108 7.15 17.16 -3.99
N MET A 109 7.16 16.15 -3.15
CA MET A 109 6.40 16.16 -1.89
C MET A 109 7.30 16.15 -0.65
N SER A 110 8.27 17.04 -0.62
CA SER A 110 8.92 17.40 0.64
C SER A 110 8.07 18.44 1.37
N VAL A 111 7.12 17.98 2.18
CA VAL A 111 6.44 18.87 3.13
C VAL A 111 7.34 19.00 4.36
N SER A 112 7.91 20.18 4.54
CA SER A 112 8.83 20.49 5.65
C SER A 112 8.15 20.78 6.99
N ASP A 113 6.90 20.36 7.20
CA ASP A 113 6.25 20.49 8.52
C ASP A 113 6.58 19.27 9.37
N SER A 114 7.32 19.48 10.45
CA SER A 114 7.70 18.42 11.40
C SER A 114 6.52 17.71 12.08
N ARG A 115 5.29 18.18 11.88
CA ARG A 115 4.05 17.56 12.38
C ARG A 115 3.40 16.61 11.39
N ILE A 116 3.87 16.56 10.13
CA ILE A 116 3.30 15.71 9.09
C ILE A 116 4.32 14.64 8.71
N GLU A 117 3.91 13.40 8.78
CA GLU A 117 4.67 12.26 8.27
C GLU A 117 3.93 11.64 7.08
N ILE A 118 4.56 11.70 5.91
CA ILE A 118 4.03 11.13 4.68
C ILE A 118 4.66 9.77 4.48
N LEU A 119 3.85 8.73 4.57
CA LEU A 119 4.27 7.35 4.30
C LEU A 119 4.03 7.07 2.82
N GLY A 120 5.08 7.22 2.01
CA GLY A 120 5.07 6.85 0.60
C GLY A 120 4.97 5.33 0.41
N HIS A 121 4.67 4.93 -0.80
CA HIS A 121 4.60 3.54 -1.22
C HIS A 121 5.96 2.87 -1.03
N THR A 122 6.13 2.06 -0.02
CA THR A 122 7.29 1.15 0.05
C THR A 122 7.10 0.07 -1.00
N ASN A 123 7.71 0.25 -2.16
CA ASN A 123 7.91 -0.82 -3.12
C ASN A 123 8.86 -1.84 -2.49
N ILE A 124 8.32 -2.89 -1.90
CA ILE A 124 9.09 -4.02 -1.33
C ILE A 124 9.84 -4.81 -2.43
N TRP A 125 9.64 -4.45 -3.70
CA TRP A 125 10.10 -5.24 -4.86
C TRP A 125 11.06 -4.53 -5.81
N ASN A 126 11.65 -3.39 -5.45
CA ASN A 126 12.58 -2.68 -6.33
C ASN A 126 13.99 -2.57 -5.74
N ASP A 127 14.58 -3.70 -5.34
CA ASP A 127 16.03 -3.81 -5.25
C ASP A 127 16.45 -5.19 -5.78
N ASN A 128 16.58 -5.25 -7.11
CA ASN A 128 17.59 -6.07 -7.83
C ASN A 128 17.57 -5.72 -9.32
#